data_c3786bb03d9eb73009151579957a4322
#
_entry.id   c3786bb03d9eb73009151579957a4322
#
_cell.length_a   1.000
_cell.length_b   1.000
_cell.length_c   1.000
_cell.angle_alpha   90.00
_cell.angle_beta   90.00
_cell.angle_gamma   90.00
#
_symmetry.space_group_name_H-M   'P 1'
#
loop_
_entity.id
_entity.type
_entity.pdbx_description
1 polymer ?
#
loop_
_entity_poly.entity_id
_entity_poly.type
_entity_poly.pdbx_seq_one_letter_code
_entity_poly.pdbx_strand_id
1 'polypeptide(L)'
;MRKGLVFKKGIIFALAAAVVTSPAPVMGVSGWGVMNAKAEETTTEKIPKYLLMGSTRLIDNGELQDDGVSGNDDTIYQGTNWYYDITRNQLVLENAYISGNITIQNGDLSIMLSGTNTMRSDMVIQSILTESGIVPTLEINGNNQNESLSCGKISADDLGSNNNNIKIIGATLETSQIECSGSLTIENSHVVANEEDHSNVISGDKINIVDSYVEAKATTERYEGEVIRSNQQINVSGSQIVVSRALACQEPVLSDCDFSNSVITKQWNDIETGDDVTKTYVYGKAALKEDLTIASGESIEFESSASITNLDKLIVEDGATILVDGAEHKHNTNGDITYIWQDDKEHTKGVACKDCPIGYVTKETEAHNYNSQGFCTDCDAYQPAVLTTDKYE
;
A
#
# COMPACT_ATOMS: atom_id res chain seq x y z
N MET A 1 44.59 39.17 -19.32
CA MET A 1 45.34 38.34 -18.38
C MET A 1 44.83 38.54 -16.98
N ARG A 2 43.94 37.68 -16.50
CA ARG A 2 43.64 37.58 -15.08
C ARG A 2 43.66 36.10 -14.75
N LYS A 3 44.53 35.75 -13.83
CA LYS A 3 44.79 34.36 -13.37
C LYS A 3 43.68 33.97 -12.41
N GLY A 4 42.96 32.90 -12.71
CA GLY A 4 42.07 32.25 -11.80
C GLY A 4 42.80 31.53 -10.66
N LEU A 5 42.33 31.74 -9.47
CA LEU A 5 42.83 31.10 -8.27
C LEU A 5 41.95 29.89 -7.97
N VAL A 6 42.53 28.70 -8.09
CA VAL A 6 41.89 27.44 -7.69
C VAL A 6 42.00 27.32 -6.18
N PHE A 7 40.91 27.34 -5.45
CA PHE A 7 40.84 26.98 -4.05
C PHE A 7 40.35 25.54 -3.88
N LYS A 8 41.25 24.60 -3.68
CA LYS A 8 40.95 23.33 -3.05
C LYS A 8 40.79 23.56 -1.54
N LYS A 9 39.61 23.39 -0.99
CA LYS A 9 39.45 23.21 0.46
C LYS A 9 38.63 21.95 0.70
N GLY A 10 39.34 20.84 0.95
CA GLY A 10 38.78 19.71 1.68
C GLY A 10 38.62 20.10 3.15
N ILE A 11 37.42 20.02 3.68
CA ILE A 11 37.17 20.11 5.11
C ILE A 11 36.72 18.72 5.57
N ILE A 12 37.62 18.05 6.26
CA ILE A 12 37.31 16.81 7.00
C ILE A 12 36.77 17.25 8.35
N PHE A 13 35.48 17.03 8.62
CA PHE A 13 34.94 17.10 9.97
C PHE A 13 34.99 15.71 10.60
N ALA A 14 35.96 15.51 11.49
CA ALA A 14 35.92 14.41 12.44
C ALA A 14 35.06 14.83 13.63
N LEU A 15 33.88 14.23 13.79
CA LEU A 15 33.08 14.39 15.00
C LEU A 15 33.44 13.26 15.96
N ALA A 16 34.07 13.61 17.07
CA ALA A 16 34.38 12.69 18.15
C ALA A 16 33.11 12.36 18.94
N ALA A 17 32.78 11.08 19.03
CA ALA A 17 31.71 10.58 19.87
C ALA A 17 32.17 10.61 21.34
N ALA A 18 31.54 11.43 22.18
CA ALA A 18 31.71 11.38 23.62
C ALA A 18 30.73 10.31 24.17
N VAL A 19 31.31 9.22 24.67
CA VAL A 19 30.59 8.22 25.47
C VAL A 19 30.42 8.78 26.89
N VAL A 20 29.19 9.04 27.29
CA VAL A 20 28.85 9.30 28.71
C VAL A 20 28.22 8.04 29.28
N THR A 21 28.98 7.34 30.09
CA THR A 21 28.48 6.26 30.96
C THR A 21 28.11 6.88 32.32
N SER A 22 26.89 6.73 32.77
CA SER A 22 26.59 6.75 34.21
C SER A 22 25.34 5.92 34.52
N PRO A 23 25.39 5.09 35.57
CA PRO A 23 24.27 4.25 35.96
C PRO A 23 23.51 4.91 37.13
N ALA A 24 22.20 4.96 37.08
CA ALA A 24 21.37 4.99 38.28
C ALA A 24 19.95 4.45 37.98
N PRO A 25 19.36 3.69 38.89
CA PRO A 25 18.06 3.05 38.64
C PRO A 25 16.94 4.02 39.10
N VAL A 26 15.90 4.13 38.28
CA VAL A 26 14.63 4.71 38.73
C VAL A 26 13.48 3.80 38.27
N MET A 27 12.66 3.53 39.28
CA MET A 27 11.45 2.70 39.22
C MET A 27 10.40 3.24 38.25
N GLY A 28 9.74 2.28 37.63
CA GLY A 28 8.40 2.20 37.18
C GLY A 28 7.56 3.42 36.82
N VAL A 29 7.29 3.60 35.53
CA VAL A 29 6.02 4.09 35.03
C VAL A 29 5.68 3.31 33.76
N SER A 30 4.50 2.73 33.76
CA SER A 30 3.93 1.95 32.67
C SER A 30 3.63 2.80 31.43
N GLY A 31 3.97 2.28 30.26
CA GLY A 31 3.24 2.54 29.02
C GLY A 31 3.71 3.72 28.17
N TRP A 32 4.93 3.62 27.60
CA TRP A 32 5.26 4.27 26.33
C TRP A 32 6.08 3.29 25.51
N GLY A 33 5.61 3.02 24.30
CA GLY A 33 6.33 2.16 23.38
C GLY A 33 7.73 2.70 23.15
N VAL A 34 8.71 1.86 23.40
CA VAL A 34 10.11 2.13 23.07
C VAL A 34 10.17 2.13 21.53
N MET A 35 10.19 3.31 20.93
CA MET A 35 10.72 3.42 19.57
C MET A 35 12.19 2.98 19.66
N ASN A 36 12.46 1.77 19.18
CA ASN A 36 13.82 1.39 18.84
C ASN A 36 14.23 2.29 17.68
N ALA A 37 14.92 3.38 17.99
CA ALA A 37 15.73 4.07 17.02
C ALA A 37 16.81 3.05 16.59
N LYS A 38 16.54 2.31 15.53
CA LYS A 38 17.56 1.59 14.78
C LYS A 38 18.54 2.68 14.36
N ALA A 39 19.78 2.58 14.80
CA ALA A 39 20.82 3.44 14.28
C ALA A 39 20.77 3.28 12.76
N GLU A 40 20.37 4.32 12.05
CA GLU A 40 20.55 4.38 10.60
C GLU A 40 22.04 4.19 10.39
N GLU A 41 22.42 3.06 9.78
CA GLU A 41 23.65 3.02 9.03
C GLU A 41 23.53 4.19 8.04
N THR A 42 24.34 5.21 8.21
CA THR A 42 24.55 6.24 7.22
C THR A 42 25.20 5.55 6.01
N THR A 43 24.37 4.92 5.19
CA THR A 43 24.74 4.65 3.81
C THR A 43 24.97 6.04 3.21
N THR A 44 26.21 6.33 2.86
CA THR A 44 26.52 7.50 2.02
C THR A 44 25.67 7.32 0.77
N GLU A 45 24.57 8.09 0.70
CA GLU A 45 23.72 8.13 -0.49
C GLU A 45 24.64 8.42 -1.67
N LYS A 46 24.66 7.51 -2.63
CA LYS A 46 25.52 7.64 -3.79
C LYS A 46 24.81 8.55 -4.78
N ILE A 47 25.19 9.81 -4.80
CA ILE A 47 24.72 10.77 -5.81
C ILE A 47 24.84 10.12 -7.19
N PRO A 48 23.80 10.15 -8.04
CA PRO A 48 23.85 9.55 -9.36
C PRO A 48 24.92 10.21 -10.22
N LYS A 49 25.53 9.45 -11.10
CA LYS A 49 26.47 9.99 -12.06
C LYS A 49 25.78 10.91 -13.06
N TYR A 50 24.54 10.55 -13.43
CA TYR A 50 23.67 11.37 -14.28
C TYR A 50 22.26 11.37 -13.74
N LEU A 51 21.64 12.55 -13.71
CA LEU A 51 20.22 12.74 -13.45
C LEU A 51 19.64 13.66 -14.52
N LEU A 52 18.69 13.12 -15.28
CA LEU A 52 17.98 13.85 -16.32
C LEU A 52 16.49 13.93 -15.99
N MET A 53 15.89 15.08 -16.25
CA MET A 53 14.46 15.31 -16.16
C MET A 53 13.97 15.86 -17.51
N GLY A 54 13.39 15.01 -18.32
CA GLY A 54 13.14 15.27 -19.74
C GLY A 54 14.45 15.45 -20.50
N SER A 55 14.62 16.61 -21.13
CA SER A 55 15.86 17.01 -21.82
C SER A 55 16.85 17.74 -20.92
N THR A 56 16.44 18.08 -19.70
CA THR A 56 17.26 18.88 -18.77
C THR A 56 18.15 17.95 -17.95
N ARG A 57 19.45 18.19 -17.98
CA ARG A 57 20.43 17.46 -17.19
C ARG A 57 20.61 18.20 -15.86
N LEU A 58 20.25 17.55 -14.76
CA LEU A 58 20.39 18.10 -13.40
C LEU A 58 21.77 17.76 -12.83
N ILE A 59 22.25 16.55 -13.09
CA ILE A 59 23.57 16.08 -12.67
C ILE A 59 24.33 15.56 -13.90
N ASP A 60 25.58 15.92 -14.00
CA ASP A 60 26.55 15.41 -14.96
C ASP A 60 27.85 15.02 -14.25
N ASN A 61 28.27 13.75 -14.38
CA ASN A 61 29.43 13.20 -13.69
C ASN A 61 29.46 13.41 -12.15
N GLY A 62 28.26 13.39 -11.52
CA GLY A 62 28.11 13.58 -10.07
C GLY A 62 28.12 15.05 -9.62
N GLU A 63 28.12 15.99 -10.53
CA GLU A 63 28.11 17.43 -10.23
C GLU A 63 26.80 18.09 -10.72
N LEU A 64 26.28 19.00 -9.91
CA LEU A 64 25.08 19.77 -10.24
C LEU A 64 25.39 20.71 -11.42
N GLN A 65 24.47 20.83 -12.37
CA GLN A 65 24.65 21.68 -13.56
C GLN A 65 24.23 23.13 -13.27
N ASP A 66 25.00 24.08 -13.75
CA ASP A 66 24.83 25.51 -13.45
C ASP A 66 23.57 26.15 -14.06
N ASP A 67 22.99 25.57 -15.09
CA ASP A 67 21.94 26.19 -15.91
C ASP A 67 20.59 26.37 -15.20
N GLY A 68 20.44 25.87 -14.00
CA GLY A 68 19.18 25.90 -13.27
C GLY A 68 19.33 26.11 -11.77
N VAL A 69 20.52 26.48 -11.32
CA VAL A 69 20.77 26.71 -9.89
C VAL A 69 19.95 27.88 -9.36
N SER A 70 19.25 27.66 -8.25
CA SER A 70 18.36 28.63 -7.65
C SER A 70 19.11 29.69 -6.87
N GLY A 71 19.20 30.89 -7.44
CA GLY A 71 19.54 32.10 -6.68
C GLY A 71 20.90 32.09 -5.97
N ASN A 72 20.93 31.93 -4.65
CA ASN A 72 22.14 31.94 -3.83
C ASN A 72 22.52 30.57 -3.26
N ASP A 73 21.85 29.50 -3.66
CA ASP A 73 22.10 28.14 -3.16
C ASP A 73 22.60 27.24 -4.30
N ASP A 74 23.91 27.04 -4.32
CA ASP A 74 24.62 26.22 -5.33
C ASP A 74 24.33 24.70 -5.16
N THR A 75 23.43 24.33 -4.27
CA THR A 75 23.06 22.91 -3.99
C THR A 75 21.67 22.54 -4.50
N ILE A 76 20.91 23.49 -5.05
CA ILE A 76 19.52 23.27 -5.49
C ILE A 76 19.36 23.64 -6.96
N TYR A 77 18.86 22.68 -7.76
CA TYR A 77 18.37 22.87 -9.11
C TYR A 77 16.84 22.96 -9.08
N GLN A 78 16.22 24.02 -9.57
CA GLN A 78 14.81 24.28 -9.45
C GLN A 78 14.08 24.41 -10.79
N GLY A 79 12.88 23.84 -10.86
CA GLY A 79 11.90 24.03 -11.94
C GLY A 79 10.56 24.51 -11.40
N THR A 80 9.51 24.38 -12.22
CA THR A 80 8.17 24.74 -11.80
C THR A 80 7.57 23.60 -10.95
N ASN A 81 7.29 23.87 -9.68
CA ASN A 81 6.72 22.93 -8.73
C ASN A 81 7.60 21.69 -8.48
N TRP A 82 8.90 21.80 -8.69
CA TRP A 82 9.85 20.77 -8.31
C TRP A 82 11.24 21.38 -8.10
N TYR A 83 12.05 20.72 -7.27
CA TYR A 83 13.46 21.04 -7.12
C TYR A 83 14.28 19.79 -6.79
N TYR A 84 15.57 19.83 -7.11
CA TYR A 84 16.53 18.79 -6.74
C TYR A 84 17.59 19.38 -5.79
N ASP A 85 17.73 18.74 -4.62
CA ASP A 85 18.73 19.05 -3.59
C ASP A 85 19.85 18.00 -3.65
N ILE A 86 21.04 18.39 -4.13
CA ILE A 86 22.17 17.50 -4.25
C ILE A 86 22.74 17.06 -2.90
N THR A 87 22.56 17.89 -1.85
CA THR A 87 23.08 17.56 -0.50
C THR A 87 22.33 16.41 0.15
N ARG A 88 21.04 16.25 -0.22
CA ARG A 88 20.14 15.18 0.24
C ARG A 88 19.94 14.10 -0.82
N ASN A 89 20.47 14.31 -2.01
CA ASN A 89 20.21 13.48 -3.18
C ASN A 89 18.69 13.27 -3.39
N GLN A 90 17.93 14.37 -3.33
CA GLN A 90 16.48 14.33 -3.27
C GLN A 90 15.85 15.21 -4.34
N LEU A 91 14.97 14.62 -5.15
CA LEU A 91 14.08 15.33 -6.06
C LEU A 91 12.73 15.51 -5.37
N VAL A 92 12.34 16.75 -5.12
CA VAL A 92 11.04 17.09 -4.50
C VAL A 92 10.06 17.51 -5.58
N LEU A 93 8.87 16.91 -5.58
CA LEU A 93 7.77 17.21 -6.48
C LEU A 93 6.60 17.79 -5.67
N GLU A 94 6.16 19.01 -5.98
CA GLU A 94 5.14 19.75 -5.25
C GLU A 94 3.97 20.13 -6.17
N ASN A 95 2.97 19.26 -6.32
CA ASN A 95 1.90 19.42 -7.32
C ASN A 95 2.48 19.61 -8.74
N ALA A 96 3.49 18.83 -9.06
CA ALA A 96 4.27 18.98 -10.28
C ALA A 96 3.60 18.29 -11.47
N TYR A 97 3.73 18.92 -12.65
CA TYR A 97 3.45 18.28 -13.94
C TYR A 97 4.76 18.10 -14.70
N ILE A 98 5.13 16.86 -14.99
CA ILE A 98 6.38 16.51 -15.64
C ILE A 98 6.10 15.97 -17.04
N SER A 99 6.62 16.63 -18.06
CA SER A 99 6.39 16.29 -19.47
C SER A 99 7.50 15.41 -20.09
N GLY A 100 8.43 14.92 -19.30
CA GLY A 100 9.54 14.09 -19.76
C GLY A 100 9.90 12.97 -18.79
N ASN A 101 10.78 12.08 -19.23
CA ASN A 101 11.27 10.98 -18.38
C ASN A 101 12.15 11.51 -17.23
N ILE A 102 12.16 10.79 -16.12
CA ILE A 102 13.19 10.94 -15.09
C ILE A 102 14.17 9.77 -15.28
N THR A 103 15.42 10.07 -15.59
CA THR A 103 16.45 9.05 -15.83
C THR A 103 17.61 9.21 -14.85
N ILE A 104 17.87 8.18 -14.09
CA ILE A 104 18.95 8.08 -13.10
C ILE A 104 19.99 7.09 -13.63
N GLN A 105 21.29 7.43 -13.54
CA GLN A 105 22.37 6.50 -13.90
C GLN A 105 23.41 6.40 -12.79
N ASN A 106 23.73 5.15 -12.42
CA ASN A 106 24.83 4.79 -11.52
C ASN A 106 24.77 5.53 -10.16
N GLY A 107 23.63 5.47 -9.49
CA GLY A 107 23.49 6.03 -8.15
C GLY A 107 22.05 5.99 -7.65
N ASP A 108 21.88 6.41 -6.43
CA ASP A 108 20.61 6.45 -5.73
C ASP A 108 19.83 7.72 -6.09
N LEU A 109 18.52 7.73 -5.93
CA LEU A 109 17.69 8.91 -5.95
C LEU A 109 16.49 8.71 -5.01
N SER A 110 16.25 9.70 -4.16
CA SER A 110 15.00 9.82 -3.42
C SER A 110 14.09 10.83 -4.11
N ILE A 111 12.86 10.41 -4.46
CA ILE A 111 11.79 11.28 -4.94
C ILE A 111 10.82 11.51 -3.80
N MET A 112 10.73 12.74 -3.32
CA MET A 112 9.78 13.13 -2.28
C MET A 112 8.55 13.76 -2.93
N LEU A 113 7.38 13.24 -2.59
CA LEU A 113 6.10 13.74 -3.09
C LEU A 113 5.47 14.72 -2.10
N SER A 114 4.86 15.76 -2.62
CA SER A 114 3.98 16.68 -1.89
C SER A 114 2.78 17.00 -2.79
N GLY A 115 1.57 16.72 -2.29
CA GLY A 115 0.33 16.87 -3.05
C GLY A 115 0.21 15.92 -4.24
N THR A 116 -0.48 16.35 -5.29
CA THR A 116 -0.77 15.54 -6.48
C THR A 116 0.23 15.82 -7.60
N ASN A 117 1.01 14.82 -7.94
CA ASN A 117 2.05 14.93 -8.98
C ASN A 117 1.67 14.04 -10.16
N THR A 118 1.92 14.55 -11.37
CA THR A 118 1.56 13.85 -12.61
C THR A 118 2.72 13.90 -13.59
N MET A 119 3.07 12.75 -14.12
CA MET A 119 3.86 12.64 -15.35
C MET A 119 2.93 12.28 -16.50
N ARG A 120 3.29 12.67 -17.73
CA ARG A 120 2.55 12.23 -18.91
C ARG A 120 2.57 10.69 -18.99
N SER A 121 1.48 10.07 -19.40
CA SER A 121 1.27 8.61 -19.33
C SER A 121 2.28 7.76 -20.13
N ASP A 122 2.98 8.36 -21.10
CA ASP A 122 4.03 7.70 -21.87
C ASP A 122 5.44 7.95 -21.31
N MET A 123 5.56 8.65 -20.17
CA MET A 123 6.84 8.98 -19.55
C MET A 123 7.22 7.98 -18.47
N VAL A 124 8.51 7.72 -18.35
CA VAL A 124 9.11 6.68 -17.52
C VAL A 124 9.99 7.29 -16.44
N ILE A 125 9.91 6.75 -15.23
CA ILE A 125 10.96 6.90 -14.22
C ILE A 125 11.88 5.69 -14.34
N GLN A 126 13.14 5.89 -14.71
CA GLN A 126 14.06 4.78 -14.92
C GLN A 126 15.38 4.98 -14.19
N SER A 127 15.83 3.91 -13.52
CA SER A 127 17.16 3.82 -12.94
C SER A 127 17.99 2.83 -13.76
N ILE A 128 19.11 3.29 -14.31
CA ILE A 128 19.97 2.52 -15.21
C ILE A 128 21.33 2.32 -14.57
N LEU A 129 21.81 1.08 -14.50
CA LEU A 129 23.14 0.74 -14.07
C LEU A 129 24.02 0.43 -15.28
N THR A 130 25.12 1.15 -15.41
CA THR A 130 26.14 0.92 -16.47
C THR A 130 27.51 0.58 -15.92
N GLU A 131 27.68 0.66 -14.60
CA GLU A 131 28.95 0.41 -13.90
C GLU A 131 28.78 -0.70 -12.86
N SER A 132 29.66 -1.69 -12.85
CA SER A 132 29.61 -2.80 -11.89
C SER A 132 29.97 -2.36 -10.47
N GLY A 133 29.40 -3.03 -9.47
CA GLY A 133 29.74 -2.84 -8.05
C GLY A 133 28.93 -1.75 -7.34
N ILE A 134 27.97 -1.14 -7.99
CA ILE A 134 26.97 -0.25 -7.41
C ILE A 134 25.66 -1.04 -7.28
N VAL A 135 24.91 -0.82 -6.21
CA VAL A 135 23.54 -1.32 -6.03
C VAL A 135 22.66 -0.10 -5.84
N PRO A 136 22.15 0.51 -6.92
CA PRO A 136 21.36 1.73 -6.81
C PRO A 136 19.97 1.45 -6.24
N THR A 137 19.43 2.45 -5.56
CA THR A 137 18.07 2.44 -5.04
C THR A 137 17.33 3.67 -5.55
N LEU A 138 16.19 3.44 -6.20
CA LEU A 138 15.19 4.45 -6.47
C LEU A 138 14.15 4.40 -5.36
N GLU A 139 14.01 5.49 -4.63
CA GLU A 139 13.05 5.60 -3.53
C GLU A 139 11.99 6.66 -3.86
N ILE A 140 10.71 6.32 -3.71
CA ILE A 140 9.57 7.21 -3.90
C ILE A 140 8.86 7.31 -2.55
N ASN A 141 8.88 8.50 -1.97
CA ASN A 141 8.37 8.75 -0.62
C ASN A 141 7.21 9.75 -0.64
N GLY A 142 6.12 9.38 0.02
CA GLY A 142 5.11 10.32 0.50
C GLY A 142 5.16 10.39 2.02
N ASN A 143 4.71 11.49 2.62
CA ASN A 143 4.58 11.58 4.08
C ASN A 143 3.31 10.87 4.57
N ASN A 144 2.37 10.66 3.67
CA ASN A 144 1.11 9.94 3.91
C ASN A 144 0.48 9.57 2.55
N GLN A 145 -0.50 8.67 2.55
CA GLN A 145 -1.18 8.20 1.33
C GLN A 145 -1.99 9.28 0.58
N ASN A 146 -2.01 10.54 1.03
CA ASN A 146 -2.64 11.64 0.29
C ASN A 146 -1.69 12.27 -0.74
N GLU A 147 -0.42 11.90 -0.71
CA GLU A 147 0.60 12.39 -1.63
C GLU A 147 0.75 11.40 -2.78
N SER A 148 0.47 11.86 -4.00
CA SER A 148 0.30 10.98 -5.14
C SER A 148 1.24 11.30 -6.29
N LEU A 149 1.56 10.24 -7.05
CA LEU A 149 2.25 10.30 -8.33
C LEU A 149 1.53 9.40 -9.34
N SER A 150 1.14 9.99 -10.46
CA SER A 150 0.70 9.24 -11.65
C SER A 150 1.77 9.31 -12.73
N CYS A 151 2.21 8.16 -13.26
CA CYS A 151 3.26 8.08 -14.28
C CYS A 151 3.04 6.84 -15.18
N GLY A 152 3.73 6.80 -16.33
CA GLY A 152 3.62 5.66 -17.24
C GLY A 152 4.24 4.39 -16.64
N LYS A 153 5.56 4.37 -16.47
CA LYS A 153 6.28 3.17 -15.99
C LYS A 153 7.35 3.56 -14.99
N ILE A 154 7.60 2.69 -14.03
CA ILE A 154 8.76 2.76 -13.14
C ILE A 154 9.64 1.54 -13.40
N SER A 155 10.88 1.78 -13.80
CA SER A 155 11.81 0.72 -14.14
C SER A 155 13.17 0.95 -13.45
N ALA A 156 13.62 -0.06 -12.74
CA ALA A 156 14.98 -0.15 -12.24
C ALA A 156 15.59 -1.43 -12.80
N ASP A 157 15.75 -1.43 -14.11
CA ASP A 157 16.29 -2.56 -14.87
C ASP A 157 17.74 -2.32 -15.25
N ASP A 158 18.49 -3.40 -15.34
CA ASP A 158 19.90 -3.41 -15.77
C ASP A 158 20.10 -4.44 -16.87
N LEU A 159 20.87 -4.06 -17.85
CA LEU A 159 21.23 -4.90 -19.00
C LEU A 159 22.15 -6.09 -18.64
N GLY A 160 22.26 -6.47 -17.35
CA GLY A 160 23.06 -7.63 -16.98
C GLY A 160 23.43 -7.86 -15.51
N SER A 161 22.96 -7.06 -14.57
CA SER A 161 23.17 -7.32 -13.13
C SER A 161 21.89 -7.13 -12.32
N ASN A 162 21.50 -8.13 -11.56
CA ASN A 162 20.21 -8.23 -10.84
C ASN A 162 20.24 -7.47 -9.51
N ASN A 163 20.45 -6.14 -9.49
CA ASN A 163 20.68 -5.45 -8.22
C ASN A 163 20.02 -4.08 -8.06
N ASN A 164 19.29 -3.55 -9.04
CA ASN A 164 18.66 -2.25 -8.88
C ASN A 164 17.41 -2.38 -8.00
N ASN A 165 17.32 -1.58 -6.94
CA ASN A 165 16.22 -1.63 -5.99
C ASN A 165 15.21 -0.50 -6.21
N ILE A 166 13.94 -0.79 -5.90
CA ILE A 166 12.87 0.21 -5.82
C ILE A 166 12.25 0.14 -4.43
N LYS A 167 12.01 1.32 -3.84
CA LYS A 167 11.21 1.47 -2.62
C LYS A 167 10.10 2.48 -2.86
N ILE A 168 8.89 2.15 -2.44
CA ILE A 168 7.70 3.02 -2.47
C ILE A 168 7.16 3.06 -1.05
N ILE A 169 7.21 4.22 -0.41
CA ILE A 169 6.92 4.36 1.02
C ILE A 169 5.93 5.50 1.26
N GLY A 170 4.80 5.21 1.89
CA GLY A 170 3.82 6.20 2.32
C GLY A 170 3.16 7.01 1.19
N ALA A 171 3.13 6.47 -0.04
CA ALA A 171 2.68 7.17 -1.23
C ALA A 171 1.47 6.52 -1.89
N THR A 172 0.66 7.31 -2.60
CA THR A 172 -0.29 6.82 -3.59
C THR A 172 0.35 6.88 -4.97
N LEU A 173 0.41 5.74 -5.65
CA LEU A 173 1.04 5.59 -6.95
C LEU A 173 0.09 4.99 -7.97
N GLU A 174 -0.08 5.66 -9.11
CA GLU A 174 -0.73 5.12 -10.30
C GLU A 174 0.29 4.99 -11.42
N THR A 175 0.46 3.79 -11.97
CA THR A 175 1.45 3.52 -13.02
C THR A 175 0.97 2.40 -13.94
N SER A 176 1.58 2.28 -15.13
CA SER A 176 1.31 1.11 -15.97
C SER A 176 2.06 -0.11 -15.45
N GLN A 177 3.31 0.05 -15.06
CA GLN A 177 4.19 -1.07 -14.73
C GLN A 177 5.28 -0.68 -13.72
N ILE A 178 5.66 -1.63 -12.87
CA ILE A 178 6.83 -1.53 -11.98
C ILE A 178 7.76 -2.71 -12.28
N GLU A 179 8.94 -2.42 -12.79
CA GLU A 179 9.99 -3.42 -13.05
C GLU A 179 11.24 -3.13 -12.23
N CYS A 180 11.71 -4.15 -11.53
CA CYS A 180 12.88 -4.05 -10.66
C CYS A 180 13.78 -5.28 -10.85
N SER A 181 15.05 -5.09 -11.16
CA SER A 181 16.00 -6.20 -11.27
C SER A 181 16.54 -6.69 -9.92
N GLY A 182 16.32 -5.96 -8.86
CA GLY A 182 16.66 -6.29 -7.48
C GLY A 182 15.46 -6.42 -6.57
N SER A 183 15.52 -5.78 -5.40
CA SER A 183 14.43 -5.82 -4.42
C SER A 183 13.44 -4.69 -4.64
N LEU A 184 12.15 -5.03 -4.72
CA LEU A 184 11.03 -4.10 -4.66
C LEU A 184 10.43 -4.12 -3.25
N THR A 185 10.32 -2.94 -2.64
CA THR A 185 9.62 -2.76 -1.35
C THR A 185 8.48 -1.77 -1.53
N ILE A 186 7.26 -2.14 -1.11
CA ILE A 186 6.08 -1.29 -1.07
C ILE A 186 5.60 -1.28 0.39
N GLU A 187 5.64 -0.12 1.04
CA GLU A 187 5.34 0.00 2.47
C GLU A 187 4.40 1.17 2.74
N ASN A 188 3.35 0.95 3.54
CA ASN A 188 2.36 1.96 3.92
C ASN A 188 1.80 2.75 2.72
N SER A 189 1.64 2.11 1.57
CA SER A 189 1.37 2.75 0.28
C SER A 189 0.08 2.22 -0.36
N HIS A 190 -0.47 3.03 -1.27
CA HIS A 190 -1.57 2.64 -2.15
C HIS A 190 -1.05 2.62 -3.58
N VAL A 191 -0.90 1.46 -4.18
CA VAL A 191 -0.32 1.29 -5.52
C VAL A 191 -1.33 0.67 -6.47
N VAL A 192 -1.60 1.34 -7.58
CA VAL A 192 -2.42 0.84 -8.68
C VAL A 192 -1.55 0.77 -9.93
N ALA A 193 -1.34 -0.43 -10.45
CA ALA A 193 -0.54 -0.69 -11.64
C ALA A 193 -1.37 -1.41 -12.69
N ASN A 194 -1.59 -0.77 -13.86
CA ASN A 194 -2.42 -1.27 -14.94
C ASN A 194 -1.65 -1.29 -16.25
N GLU A 195 -1.41 -2.48 -16.79
CA GLU A 195 -0.65 -2.66 -18.02
C GLU A 195 -1.53 -3.28 -19.12
N GLU A 196 -1.44 -2.73 -20.34
CA GLU A 196 -2.24 -3.19 -21.46
C GLU A 196 -1.53 -4.29 -22.29
N ASP A 197 -0.21 -4.25 -22.39
CA ASP A 197 0.54 -5.06 -23.35
C ASP A 197 1.38 -6.20 -22.75
N HIS A 198 1.56 -6.25 -21.43
CA HIS A 198 2.44 -7.23 -20.77
C HIS A 198 1.74 -8.01 -19.66
N SER A 199 2.21 -9.24 -19.42
CA SER A 199 1.70 -10.09 -18.35
C SER A 199 2.22 -9.69 -16.97
N ASN A 200 3.48 -9.26 -16.89
CA ASN A 200 4.10 -8.87 -15.63
C ASN A 200 3.88 -7.37 -15.40
N VAL A 201 2.96 -7.05 -14.52
CA VAL A 201 2.64 -5.66 -14.17
C VAL A 201 3.58 -5.16 -13.08
N ILE A 202 3.86 -6.03 -12.11
CA ILE A 202 4.83 -5.77 -11.05
C ILE A 202 5.85 -6.90 -11.05
N SER A 203 7.13 -6.57 -11.16
CA SER A 203 8.19 -7.58 -11.15
C SER A 203 9.43 -7.16 -10.36
N GLY A 204 10.13 -8.15 -9.77
CA GLY A 204 11.35 -7.95 -9.01
C GLY A 204 12.01 -9.28 -8.64
N ASP A 205 13.29 -9.24 -8.24
CA ASP A 205 13.96 -10.44 -7.71
C ASP A 205 13.37 -10.86 -6.37
N LYS A 206 13.16 -9.87 -5.47
CA LYS A 206 12.43 -10.03 -4.21
C LYS A 206 11.39 -8.94 -4.11
N ILE A 207 10.19 -9.30 -3.71
CA ILE A 207 9.10 -8.35 -3.52
C ILE A 207 8.64 -8.40 -2.07
N ASN A 208 8.62 -7.24 -1.40
CA ASN A 208 8.10 -7.09 -0.04
C ASN A 208 6.97 -6.05 -0.06
N ILE A 209 5.78 -6.47 0.32
CA ILE A 209 4.60 -5.61 0.41
C ILE A 209 4.13 -5.61 1.86
N VAL A 210 4.20 -4.45 2.51
CA VAL A 210 3.92 -4.31 3.95
C VAL A 210 2.91 -3.19 4.17
N ASP A 211 1.86 -3.47 4.94
CA ASP A 211 0.83 -2.52 5.35
C ASP A 211 0.23 -1.68 4.22
N SER A 212 0.12 -2.25 3.02
CA SER A 212 -0.21 -1.56 1.78
C SER A 212 -1.47 -2.10 1.11
N TYR A 213 -2.07 -1.26 0.24
CA TYR A 213 -2.98 -1.69 -0.81
C TYR A 213 -2.21 -1.78 -2.12
N VAL A 214 -2.33 -2.89 -2.84
CA VAL A 214 -1.73 -3.07 -4.17
C VAL A 214 -2.75 -3.68 -5.12
N GLU A 215 -3.03 -2.97 -6.21
CA GLU A 215 -3.83 -3.47 -7.32
C GLU A 215 -2.94 -3.61 -8.54
N ALA A 216 -2.89 -4.81 -9.12
CA ALA A 216 -2.13 -5.10 -10.34
C ALA A 216 -3.05 -5.74 -11.38
N LYS A 217 -3.25 -5.05 -12.51
CA LYS A 217 -4.15 -5.47 -13.60
C LYS A 217 -3.40 -5.57 -14.92
N ALA A 218 -3.50 -6.76 -15.56
CA ALA A 218 -3.10 -6.95 -16.94
C ALA A 218 -4.36 -7.03 -17.81
N THR A 219 -4.47 -6.17 -18.83
CA THR A 219 -5.70 -6.04 -19.63
C THR A 219 -5.67 -6.81 -20.94
N THR A 220 -4.53 -7.38 -21.37
CA THR A 220 -4.47 -8.15 -22.62
C THR A 220 -4.62 -9.65 -22.44
N GLU A 221 -5.35 -10.24 -23.40
CA GLU A 221 -5.61 -11.67 -23.52
C GLU A 221 -4.39 -12.51 -23.98
N ARG A 222 -3.28 -11.85 -24.33
CA ARG A 222 -2.21 -12.49 -25.14
C ARG A 222 -1.17 -13.27 -24.34
N TYR A 223 -1.08 -13.08 -23.04
CA TYR A 223 0.04 -13.63 -22.27
C TYR A 223 -0.43 -14.43 -21.07
N GLU A 224 -0.15 -15.72 -21.09
CA GLU A 224 -0.14 -16.56 -19.90
C GLU A 224 1.07 -16.16 -19.05
N GLY A 225 0.89 -15.52 -17.92
CA GLY A 225 1.99 -15.10 -17.05
C GLY A 225 1.48 -14.59 -15.71
N GLU A 226 2.39 -14.34 -14.81
CA GLU A 226 2.12 -13.83 -13.46
C GLU A 226 1.97 -12.32 -13.49
N VAL A 227 0.91 -11.79 -12.89
CA VAL A 227 0.67 -10.34 -12.83
C VAL A 227 1.66 -9.67 -11.87
N ILE A 228 1.92 -10.32 -10.72
CA ILE A 228 3.01 -9.97 -9.82
C ILE A 228 4.01 -11.12 -9.85
N ARG A 229 5.23 -10.85 -10.26
CA ARG A 229 6.26 -11.86 -10.46
C ARG A 229 7.53 -11.56 -9.67
N SER A 230 8.04 -12.59 -9.01
CA SER A 230 9.37 -12.57 -8.40
C SER A 230 10.21 -13.75 -8.89
N ASN A 231 11.51 -13.55 -9.03
CA ASN A 231 12.44 -14.64 -9.33
C ASN A 231 12.87 -15.42 -8.08
N GLN A 232 12.62 -14.88 -6.87
CA GLN A 232 13.04 -15.49 -5.62
C GLN A 232 11.89 -15.64 -4.63
N GLN A 233 11.25 -14.55 -4.20
CA GLN A 233 10.21 -14.59 -3.16
C GLN A 233 9.33 -13.34 -3.18
N ILE A 234 8.04 -13.51 -2.87
CA ILE A 234 7.11 -12.42 -2.56
C ILE A 234 6.67 -12.58 -1.10
N ASN A 235 6.95 -11.58 -0.28
CA ASN A 235 6.47 -11.49 1.10
C ASN A 235 5.37 -10.43 1.18
N VAL A 236 4.23 -10.81 1.70
CA VAL A 236 3.07 -9.92 1.87
C VAL A 236 2.65 -9.96 3.34
N SER A 237 2.66 -8.79 3.98
CA SER A 237 2.30 -8.66 5.39
C SER A 237 1.37 -7.48 5.63
N GLY A 238 0.29 -7.69 6.36
CA GLY A 238 -0.65 -6.63 6.74
C GLY A 238 -1.31 -5.91 5.57
N SER A 239 -1.36 -6.52 4.39
CA SER A 239 -1.69 -5.85 3.13
C SER A 239 -2.95 -6.40 2.48
N GLN A 240 -3.53 -5.59 1.59
CA GLN A 240 -4.62 -6.02 0.71
C GLN A 240 -4.13 -5.97 -0.74
N ILE A 241 -4.22 -7.10 -1.45
CA ILE A 241 -3.79 -7.22 -2.84
C ILE A 241 -4.97 -7.61 -3.72
N VAL A 242 -5.11 -6.94 -4.84
CA VAL A 242 -6.04 -7.27 -5.91
C VAL A 242 -5.24 -7.54 -7.18
N VAL A 243 -5.35 -8.75 -7.71
CA VAL A 243 -4.73 -9.11 -8.99
C VAL A 243 -5.79 -9.52 -9.98
N SER A 244 -5.78 -8.91 -11.16
CA SER A 244 -6.75 -9.24 -12.21
C SER A 244 -6.08 -9.43 -13.55
N ARG A 245 -6.69 -10.31 -14.35
CA ARG A 245 -6.35 -10.52 -15.76
C ARG A 245 -7.54 -10.26 -16.63
N ALA A 246 -7.25 -9.84 -17.84
CA ALA A 246 -8.24 -9.74 -18.90
C ALA A 246 -8.82 -11.09 -19.28
N LEU A 247 -9.92 -11.04 -20.02
CA LEU A 247 -10.70 -12.14 -20.58
C LEU A 247 -9.86 -13.32 -21.06
N ALA A 248 -10.30 -14.54 -20.71
CA ALA A 248 -9.77 -15.82 -21.19
C ALA A 248 -8.41 -16.27 -20.61
N CYS A 249 -8.15 -16.02 -19.33
CA CYS A 249 -6.96 -16.53 -18.64
C CYS A 249 -7.31 -17.54 -17.54
N GLN A 250 -6.35 -18.42 -17.25
CA GLN A 250 -6.38 -19.23 -16.04
C GLN A 250 -6.28 -18.31 -14.81
N GLU A 251 -6.66 -18.82 -13.63
CA GLU A 251 -6.56 -18.09 -12.35
C GLU A 251 -5.19 -17.42 -12.21
N PRO A 252 -5.12 -16.11 -11.85
CA PRO A 252 -3.86 -15.43 -11.63
C PRO A 252 -3.03 -16.11 -10.54
N VAL A 253 -1.80 -16.46 -10.86
CA VAL A 253 -0.86 -17.11 -9.94
C VAL A 253 0.09 -16.06 -9.37
N LEU A 254 0.35 -16.15 -8.08
CA LEU A 254 1.42 -15.44 -7.39
C LEU A 254 2.44 -16.49 -6.96
N SER A 255 3.56 -16.63 -7.69
CA SER A 255 4.58 -17.65 -7.39
C SER A 255 5.35 -17.33 -6.13
N ASP A 256 5.74 -18.38 -5.40
CA ASP A 256 6.67 -18.31 -4.27
C ASP A 256 6.28 -17.24 -3.23
N CYS A 257 4.97 -17.13 -2.93
CA CYS A 257 4.43 -16.12 -2.04
C CYS A 257 4.32 -16.62 -0.59
N ASP A 258 4.66 -15.75 0.34
CA ASP A 258 4.41 -15.92 1.78
C ASP A 258 3.46 -14.81 2.26
N PHE A 259 2.28 -15.20 2.76
CA PHE A 259 1.23 -14.26 3.16
C PHE A 259 1.02 -14.29 4.66
N SER A 260 1.00 -13.12 5.29
CA SER A 260 0.68 -12.98 6.71
C SER A 260 -0.23 -11.79 6.96
N ASN A 261 -1.31 -12.00 7.72
CA ASN A 261 -2.28 -10.97 8.09
C ASN A 261 -2.78 -10.14 6.88
N SER A 262 -3.03 -10.82 5.76
CA SER A 262 -3.28 -10.18 4.46
C SER A 262 -4.55 -10.70 3.78
N VAL A 263 -5.08 -9.91 2.87
CA VAL A 263 -6.22 -10.26 2.01
C VAL A 263 -5.79 -10.22 0.56
N ILE A 264 -6.04 -11.30 -0.18
CA ILE A 264 -5.66 -11.44 -1.59
C ILE A 264 -6.91 -11.73 -2.41
N THR A 265 -7.28 -10.82 -3.28
CA THR A 265 -8.37 -11.00 -4.24
C THR A 265 -7.81 -11.29 -5.63
N LYS A 266 -8.24 -12.40 -6.22
CA LYS A 266 -7.90 -12.81 -7.57
C LYS A 266 -9.15 -12.72 -8.44
N GLN A 267 -9.03 -12.07 -9.60
CA GLN A 267 -10.10 -11.88 -10.56
C GLN A 267 -9.64 -12.38 -11.94
N TRP A 268 -10.43 -13.22 -12.59
CA TRP A 268 -10.12 -13.72 -13.95
C TRP A 268 -11.38 -14.16 -14.68
N ASN A 269 -11.28 -14.29 -15.98
CA ASN A 269 -12.30 -14.95 -16.78
C ASN A 269 -11.93 -16.42 -16.94
N ASP A 270 -12.81 -17.32 -16.53
CA ASP A 270 -12.59 -18.77 -16.66
C ASP A 270 -12.70 -19.18 -18.12
N ILE A 271 -11.63 -19.78 -18.66
CA ILE A 271 -11.56 -20.18 -20.08
C ILE A 271 -12.58 -21.28 -20.42
N GLU A 272 -12.89 -22.16 -19.46
CA GLU A 272 -13.76 -23.30 -19.71
C GLU A 272 -15.25 -22.91 -19.70
N THR A 273 -15.61 -22.00 -18.79
CA THR A 273 -17.02 -21.57 -18.64
C THR A 273 -17.30 -20.24 -19.33
N GLY A 274 -16.30 -19.40 -19.52
CA GLY A 274 -16.44 -18.03 -20.01
C GLY A 274 -16.98 -17.05 -18.97
N ASP A 275 -17.05 -17.47 -17.70
CA ASP A 275 -17.56 -16.64 -16.61
C ASP A 275 -16.45 -15.83 -15.94
N ASP A 276 -16.78 -14.63 -15.45
CA ASP A 276 -15.91 -13.87 -14.58
C ASP A 276 -15.91 -14.49 -13.18
N VAL A 277 -14.72 -14.80 -12.68
CA VAL A 277 -14.52 -15.43 -11.37
C VAL A 277 -13.75 -14.49 -10.46
N THR A 278 -14.27 -14.29 -9.26
CA THR A 278 -13.58 -13.56 -8.18
C THR A 278 -13.48 -14.46 -6.96
N LYS A 279 -12.25 -14.67 -6.49
CA LYS A 279 -11.97 -15.35 -5.22
C LYS A 279 -11.09 -14.50 -4.33
N THR A 280 -11.49 -14.39 -3.07
CA THR A 280 -10.74 -13.67 -2.04
C THR A 280 -10.22 -14.66 -1.00
N TYR A 281 -8.96 -14.53 -0.63
CA TYR A 281 -8.29 -15.36 0.37
C TYR A 281 -7.86 -14.49 1.55
N VAL A 282 -8.08 -14.95 2.77
CA VAL A 282 -7.74 -14.25 4.01
C VAL A 282 -6.73 -15.08 4.81
N TYR A 283 -5.60 -14.47 5.13
CA TYR A 283 -4.49 -15.07 5.86
C TYR A 283 -4.30 -14.38 7.21
N GLY A 284 -4.30 -15.14 8.29
CA GLY A 284 -4.08 -14.65 9.65
C GLY A 284 -5.12 -13.61 10.09
N LYS A 285 -4.70 -12.60 10.87
CA LYS A 285 -5.58 -11.50 11.32
C LYS A 285 -5.39 -10.28 10.43
N ALA A 286 -6.13 -10.27 9.34
CA ALA A 286 -6.02 -9.23 8.33
C ALA A 286 -6.85 -7.98 8.66
N ALA A 287 -6.37 -6.82 8.21
CA ALA A 287 -7.14 -5.57 8.17
C ALA A 287 -7.25 -5.09 6.73
N LEU A 288 -8.48 -4.80 6.28
CA LEU A 288 -8.72 -4.27 4.95
C LEU A 288 -8.16 -2.84 4.87
N LYS A 289 -7.47 -2.53 3.80
CA LYS A 289 -6.97 -1.18 3.50
C LYS A 289 -8.04 -0.37 2.77
N GLU A 290 -8.72 -1.01 1.82
CA GLU A 290 -9.85 -0.48 1.08
C GLU A 290 -11.10 -1.31 1.33
N ASP A 291 -12.28 -0.75 1.01
CA ASP A 291 -13.55 -1.46 1.10
C ASP A 291 -13.55 -2.69 0.19
N LEU A 292 -14.06 -3.81 0.70
CA LEU A 292 -14.14 -5.07 -0.02
C LEU A 292 -15.58 -5.55 -0.07
N THR A 293 -16.10 -5.74 -1.27
CA THR A 293 -17.39 -6.38 -1.50
C THR A 293 -17.18 -7.76 -2.08
N ILE A 294 -17.78 -8.77 -1.46
CA ILE A 294 -17.90 -10.12 -2.01
C ILE A 294 -19.31 -10.22 -2.59
N ALA A 295 -19.41 -10.13 -3.90
CA ALA A 295 -20.68 -10.11 -4.58
C ALA A 295 -21.34 -11.49 -4.64
N SER A 296 -22.63 -11.52 -5.01
CA SER A 296 -23.35 -12.77 -5.24
C SER A 296 -22.65 -13.62 -6.31
N GLY A 297 -22.40 -14.87 -5.99
CA GLY A 297 -21.65 -15.80 -6.85
C GLY A 297 -20.13 -15.80 -6.63
N GLU A 298 -19.57 -14.81 -5.95
CA GLU A 298 -18.17 -14.77 -5.56
C GLU A 298 -17.89 -15.55 -4.27
N SER A 299 -16.63 -15.77 -3.95
CA SER A 299 -16.23 -16.48 -2.74
C SER A 299 -15.12 -15.77 -1.96
N ILE A 300 -15.21 -15.91 -0.63
CA ILE A 300 -14.15 -15.54 0.30
C ILE A 300 -13.74 -16.75 1.11
N GLU A 301 -12.45 -17.05 1.12
CA GLU A 301 -11.86 -18.20 1.80
C GLU A 301 -10.94 -17.75 2.93
N PHE A 302 -11.19 -18.24 4.12
CA PHE A 302 -10.39 -18.00 5.31
C PHE A 302 -9.50 -19.23 5.57
N GLU A 303 -8.18 -19.00 5.67
CA GLU A 303 -7.28 -19.98 6.24
C GLU A 303 -7.65 -20.26 7.71
N SER A 304 -7.24 -21.41 8.23
CA SER A 304 -7.53 -21.81 9.62
C SER A 304 -7.16 -20.71 10.61
N SER A 305 -8.13 -20.29 11.41
CA SER A 305 -8.01 -19.18 12.37
C SER A 305 -7.82 -17.78 11.76
N ALA A 306 -7.93 -17.64 10.46
CA ALA A 306 -7.90 -16.32 9.82
C ALA A 306 -9.18 -15.52 10.14
N SER A 307 -9.05 -14.21 10.17
CA SER A 307 -10.15 -13.27 10.42
C SER A 307 -9.87 -11.90 9.83
N ILE A 308 -10.92 -11.12 9.58
CA ILE A 308 -10.83 -9.70 9.24
C ILE A 308 -11.14 -8.89 10.50
N THR A 309 -10.26 -7.96 10.85
CA THR A 309 -10.35 -7.19 12.11
C THR A 309 -11.22 -5.94 12.01
N ASN A 310 -11.39 -5.38 10.81
CA ASN A 310 -12.20 -4.18 10.51
C ASN A 310 -13.36 -4.54 9.57
N LEU A 311 -14.33 -5.26 10.10
CA LEU A 311 -15.49 -5.78 9.35
C LEU A 311 -16.41 -4.68 8.79
N ASP A 312 -16.27 -3.46 9.23
CA ASP A 312 -16.99 -2.28 8.69
C ASP A 312 -16.63 -1.98 7.22
N LYS A 313 -15.45 -2.44 6.77
CA LYS A 313 -15.01 -2.37 5.38
C LYS A 313 -15.37 -3.60 4.54
N LEU A 314 -15.98 -4.63 5.11
CA LEU A 314 -16.37 -5.84 4.41
C LEU A 314 -17.87 -5.89 4.18
N ILE A 315 -18.26 -6.04 2.92
CA ILE A 315 -19.64 -6.31 2.52
C ILE A 315 -19.69 -7.71 1.91
N VAL A 316 -20.53 -8.57 2.44
CA VAL A 316 -20.80 -9.90 1.88
C VAL A 316 -22.26 -9.93 1.45
N GLU A 317 -22.50 -10.03 0.15
CA GLU A 317 -23.85 -10.04 -0.42
C GLU A 317 -24.51 -11.40 -0.30
N ASP A 318 -25.85 -11.41 -0.37
CA ASP A 318 -26.61 -12.65 -0.42
C ASP A 318 -26.23 -13.46 -1.68
N GLY A 319 -25.90 -14.74 -1.48
CA GLY A 319 -25.41 -15.62 -2.54
C GLY A 319 -23.89 -15.66 -2.70
N ALA A 320 -23.16 -14.87 -1.95
CA ALA A 320 -21.71 -15.06 -1.82
C ALA A 320 -21.39 -16.30 -0.99
N THR A 321 -20.28 -16.96 -1.30
CA THR A 321 -19.85 -18.19 -0.61
C THR A 321 -18.72 -17.89 0.36
N ILE A 322 -18.88 -18.30 1.62
CA ILE A 322 -17.84 -18.24 2.64
C ILE A 322 -17.23 -19.62 2.80
N LEU A 323 -15.91 -19.71 2.67
CA LEU A 323 -15.15 -20.93 2.85
C LEU A 323 -14.22 -20.79 4.06
N VAL A 324 -14.01 -21.88 4.79
CA VAL A 324 -12.99 -22.02 5.83
C VAL A 324 -12.21 -23.30 5.55
N ASP A 325 -10.92 -23.20 5.32
CA ASP A 325 -10.05 -24.30 4.90
C ASP A 325 -10.66 -25.10 3.71
N GLY A 326 -11.18 -24.40 2.71
CA GLY A 326 -11.80 -24.98 1.52
C GLY A 326 -13.21 -25.56 1.71
N ALA A 327 -13.75 -25.57 2.93
CA ALA A 327 -15.09 -26.07 3.21
C ALA A 327 -16.10 -24.92 3.32
N GLU A 328 -17.28 -25.09 2.71
CA GLU A 328 -18.35 -24.10 2.81
C GLU A 328 -18.79 -23.90 4.27
N HIS A 329 -18.69 -22.68 4.76
CA HIS A 329 -19.12 -22.30 6.09
C HIS A 329 -20.64 -22.09 6.10
N LYS A 330 -21.33 -22.93 6.88
CA LYS A 330 -22.76 -22.77 7.13
C LYS A 330 -22.96 -22.02 8.44
N HIS A 331 -23.67 -20.89 8.36
CA HIS A 331 -23.96 -20.12 9.55
C HIS A 331 -24.75 -20.92 10.57
N ASN A 332 -24.18 -21.00 11.76
CA ASN A 332 -24.79 -21.67 12.91
C ASN A 332 -25.24 -20.61 13.91
N THR A 333 -26.55 -20.35 13.97
CA THR A 333 -27.18 -19.33 14.81
C THR A 333 -27.32 -19.79 16.27
N ASN A 334 -26.25 -20.25 16.88
CA ASN A 334 -26.24 -20.69 18.28
C ASN A 334 -25.28 -19.83 19.16
N GLY A 335 -24.88 -18.69 18.67
CA GLY A 335 -24.07 -17.72 19.41
C GLY A 335 -24.88 -16.80 20.31
N ASP A 336 -24.24 -15.75 20.74
CA ASP A 336 -24.86 -14.73 21.61
C ASP A 336 -26.01 -14.01 20.91
N ILE A 337 -27.07 -13.73 21.68
CA ILE A 337 -28.21 -12.95 21.21
C ILE A 337 -27.96 -11.50 21.61
N THR A 338 -28.12 -10.60 20.64
CA THR A 338 -28.06 -9.15 20.86
C THR A 338 -29.37 -8.52 20.43
N TYR A 339 -29.80 -7.49 21.16
CA TYR A 339 -30.99 -6.73 20.80
C TYR A 339 -30.58 -5.25 20.57
N ILE A 340 -31.01 -4.71 19.44
CA ILE A 340 -30.72 -3.32 19.06
C ILE A 340 -32.05 -2.59 18.92
N TRP A 341 -32.28 -1.57 19.75
CA TRP A 341 -33.44 -0.72 19.64
C TRP A 341 -33.55 -0.07 18.26
N GLN A 342 -34.71 -0.07 17.66
CA GLN A 342 -35.00 0.57 16.37
C GLN A 342 -35.89 1.80 16.57
N ASP A 343 -37.04 1.59 17.12
CA ASP A 343 -38.01 2.64 17.44
C ASP A 343 -38.87 2.23 18.65
N ASP A 344 -39.93 2.98 18.92
CA ASP A 344 -40.86 2.76 20.06
C ASP A 344 -41.69 1.47 19.94
N LYS A 345 -41.71 0.81 18.80
CA LYS A 345 -42.51 -0.38 18.53
C LYS A 345 -41.72 -1.65 18.43
N GLU A 346 -40.51 -1.55 17.93
CA GLU A 346 -39.73 -2.73 17.56
C GLU A 346 -38.23 -2.59 17.84
N HIS A 347 -37.60 -3.72 18.02
CA HIS A 347 -36.13 -3.88 18.08
C HIS A 347 -35.65 -4.93 17.09
N THR A 348 -34.38 -4.85 16.73
CA THR A 348 -33.72 -5.92 15.96
C THR A 348 -33.07 -6.90 16.91
N LYS A 349 -33.47 -8.16 16.81
CA LYS A 349 -32.81 -9.32 17.44
C LYS A 349 -31.73 -9.82 16.49
N GLY A 350 -30.50 -9.86 16.98
CA GLY A 350 -29.38 -10.45 16.29
C GLY A 350 -28.92 -11.75 16.98
N VAL A 351 -28.76 -12.83 16.23
CA VAL A 351 -28.15 -14.06 16.75
C VAL A 351 -26.85 -14.29 16.02
N ALA A 352 -25.75 -14.26 16.76
CA ALA A 352 -24.42 -14.43 16.19
C ALA A 352 -24.18 -15.88 15.74
N CYS A 353 -23.43 -16.03 14.66
CA CYS A 353 -22.79 -17.29 14.30
C CYS A 353 -21.47 -17.40 15.07
N LYS A 354 -21.36 -18.32 16.02
CA LYS A 354 -20.24 -18.41 16.96
C LYS A 354 -18.87 -18.61 16.29
N ASP A 355 -18.84 -19.38 15.22
CA ASP A 355 -17.60 -19.78 14.54
C ASP A 355 -17.43 -19.08 13.17
N CYS A 356 -18.15 -17.95 12.96
CA CYS A 356 -18.12 -17.23 11.69
C CYS A 356 -16.96 -16.26 11.61
N PRO A 357 -16.05 -16.41 10.65
CA PRO A 357 -14.89 -15.52 10.52
C PRO A 357 -15.23 -14.06 10.14
N ILE A 358 -16.47 -13.84 9.66
CA ILE A 358 -16.97 -12.49 9.33
C ILE A 358 -17.91 -11.91 10.39
N GLY A 359 -18.07 -12.59 11.54
CA GLY A 359 -18.95 -12.11 12.61
C GLY A 359 -20.42 -12.02 12.22
N TYR A 360 -20.89 -12.92 11.37
CA TYR A 360 -22.26 -12.90 10.86
C TYR A 360 -23.29 -12.94 11.99
N VAL A 361 -24.28 -12.07 11.92
CA VAL A 361 -25.41 -11.99 12.85
C VAL A 361 -26.70 -11.99 12.05
N THR A 362 -27.60 -12.94 12.34
CA THR A 362 -28.99 -12.87 11.78
C THR A 362 -29.68 -11.63 12.33
N LYS A 363 -30.52 -11.01 11.54
CA LYS A 363 -31.29 -9.83 11.95
C LYS A 363 -32.78 -10.13 11.74
N GLU A 364 -33.53 -10.14 12.82
CA GLU A 364 -34.98 -10.27 12.82
C GLU A 364 -35.58 -9.09 13.57
N THR A 365 -36.60 -8.44 12.98
CA THR A 365 -37.32 -7.37 13.65
C THR A 365 -38.46 -7.97 14.48
N GLU A 366 -38.42 -7.72 15.78
CA GLU A 366 -39.42 -8.20 16.73
C GLU A 366 -40.06 -7.00 17.46
N ALA A 367 -41.34 -7.11 17.79
CA ALA A 367 -42.01 -6.10 18.62
C ALA A 367 -41.48 -6.10 20.05
N HIS A 368 -41.42 -4.94 20.68
CA HIS A 368 -41.01 -4.86 22.09
C HIS A 368 -41.98 -5.64 23.00
N ASN A 369 -41.38 -6.41 23.90
CA ASN A 369 -42.09 -7.12 24.95
C ASN A 369 -41.95 -6.36 26.28
N TYR A 370 -42.89 -5.44 26.56
CA TYR A 370 -42.82 -4.60 27.76
C TYR A 370 -43.33 -5.34 29.01
N ASN A 371 -42.55 -5.30 30.06
CA ASN A 371 -42.94 -5.77 31.38
C ASN A 371 -43.92 -4.81 32.07
N SER A 372 -44.40 -5.16 33.26
CA SER A 372 -45.33 -4.35 34.04
C SER A 372 -44.79 -2.97 34.49
N GLN A 373 -43.50 -2.75 34.36
CA GLN A 373 -42.79 -1.50 34.68
C GLN A 373 -42.55 -0.64 33.44
N GLY A 374 -42.95 -1.12 32.27
CA GLY A 374 -42.79 -0.43 31.00
C GLY A 374 -41.41 -0.54 30.34
N PHE A 375 -40.58 -1.52 30.76
CA PHE A 375 -39.29 -1.80 30.10
C PHE A 375 -39.42 -3.02 29.19
N CYS A 376 -38.85 -2.94 28.00
CA CYS A 376 -38.69 -4.13 27.17
C CYS A 376 -37.78 -5.14 27.86
N THR A 377 -38.20 -6.39 27.91
CA THR A 377 -37.44 -7.46 28.58
C THR A 377 -36.15 -7.83 27.87
N ASP A 378 -36.03 -7.43 26.61
CA ASP A 378 -34.96 -7.90 25.72
C ASP A 378 -33.94 -6.79 25.40
N CYS A 379 -34.35 -5.54 25.19
CA CYS A 379 -33.48 -4.44 24.81
C CYS A 379 -33.46 -3.25 25.79
N ASP A 380 -34.13 -3.39 26.97
CA ASP A 380 -34.24 -2.34 27.98
C ASP A 380 -34.93 -1.03 27.55
N ALA A 381 -35.49 -0.99 26.33
CA ALA A 381 -36.24 0.17 25.85
C ALA A 381 -37.42 0.49 26.74
N TYR A 382 -37.68 1.78 26.97
CA TYR A 382 -38.84 2.20 27.80
C TYR A 382 -40.07 2.41 26.94
N GLN A 383 -41.20 1.91 27.37
CA GLN A 383 -42.47 2.09 26.69
C GLN A 383 -42.84 3.59 26.68
N PRO A 384 -43.13 4.19 25.52
CA PRO A 384 -43.57 5.58 25.46
C PRO A 384 -44.81 5.81 26.28
N ALA A 385 -44.84 6.89 27.06
CA ALA A 385 -46.02 7.27 27.82
C ALA A 385 -47.18 7.60 26.86
N VAL A 386 -48.27 6.84 26.93
CA VAL A 386 -49.49 7.20 26.24
C VAL A 386 -50.16 8.31 27.05
N LEU A 387 -50.16 9.52 26.51
CA LEU A 387 -50.97 10.62 27.06
C LEU A 387 -52.46 10.26 26.90
N THR A 388 -53.05 9.73 27.94
CA THR A 388 -54.50 9.61 27.99
C THR A 388 -55.06 11.01 28.24
N THR A 389 -55.81 11.53 27.28
CA THR A 389 -56.59 12.78 27.44
C THR A 389 -57.87 12.52 28.25
N ASP A 390 -57.73 11.90 29.40
CA ASP A 390 -58.88 11.84 30.32
C ASP A 390 -59.02 13.19 30.97
N LYS A 391 -60.06 13.89 30.54
CA LYS A 391 -60.52 15.12 31.17
C LYS A 391 -60.79 14.83 32.64
N TYR A 392 -60.13 15.53 33.52
CA TYR A 392 -60.58 15.67 34.86
C TYR A 392 -61.92 16.44 34.80
N GLU A 393 -63.01 15.78 35.13
CA GLU A 393 -64.27 16.44 35.50
C GLU A 393 -64.13 16.99 36.92
#